data_54eb63264e5eee54a3181afc4324919d
#
_entry.id   54eb63264e5eee54a3181afc4324919d
#
_cell.length_a   1.000
_cell.length_b   1.000
_cell.length_c   1.000
_cell.angle_alpha   90.00
_cell.angle_beta   90.00
_cell.angle_gamma   90.00
#
_symmetry.space_group_name_H-M   'P 1'
#
loop_
_entity.id
_entity.type
_entity.pdbx_description
1 polymer ?
#
loop_
_entity_poly.entity_id
_entity_poly.type
_entity_poly.pdbx_seq_one_letter_code
_entity_poly.pdbx_strand_id
1 'polypeptide(L)'
;MTLPLTIAAEAPGLAQRLGKTLATLPLSYRAQEKGASASVMLIAGDGDWAARATTAIDAGARGVIIADPGMTGADAILTLADRAEQAGAVVELAERYAGDPTLLRHHADLIQHLAATSTILMSQVGDFATPADAALDMVRTAHALGQPLTLTHMWQASHAVVVRGTAGEKLFEGMATSGSGGVGQRIDALGFGRTLRLALRGDGSASPSDLRIANAKGERKLSPVYESVDRAAWLRAHAALDRGEPDGQPLRQFAADVAMIQAL
;
A
#
# COMPACT_ATOMS: atom_id res chain seq x y z
N MET A 1 -4.81 -20.60 22.65
CA MET A 1 -5.46 -20.26 21.37
C MET A 1 -6.14 -18.91 21.57
N THR A 2 -5.64 -17.88 20.92
CA THR A 2 -6.23 -16.53 21.03
C THR A 2 -7.58 -16.51 20.31
N LEU A 3 -8.59 -15.87 20.90
CA LEU A 3 -9.90 -15.73 20.23
C LEU A 3 -9.78 -14.79 19.02
N PRO A 4 -10.53 -15.05 17.92
CA PRO A 4 -10.55 -14.15 16.78
C PRO A 4 -10.97 -12.75 17.18
N LEU A 5 -10.29 -11.73 16.60
CA LEU A 5 -10.64 -10.34 16.80
C LEU A 5 -11.99 -10.01 16.09
N THR A 6 -12.81 -9.20 16.73
CA THR A 6 -14.05 -8.73 16.10
C THR A 6 -13.73 -7.60 15.13
N ILE A 7 -14.26 -7.67 13.90
CA ILE A 7 -14.06 -6.66 12.87
C ILE A 7 -15.39 -6.19 12.29
N ALA A 8 -15.48 -4.89 12.04
CA ALA A 8 -16.58 -4.26 11.33
C ALA A 8 -16.07 -3.40 10.17
N ALA A 9 -16.85 -3.25 9.13
CA ALA A 9 -16.61 -2.28 8.07
C ALA A 9 -17.36 -0.98 8.40
N GLU A 10 -16.70 0.15 8.13
CA GLU A 10 -17.26 1.49 8.30
C GLU A 10 -18.51 1.71 7.44
N ALA A 11 -18.51 1.17 6.21
CA ALA A 11 -19.57 1.38 5.23
C ALA A 11 -19.98 0.08 4.52
N PRO A 12 -21.24 -0.01 4.04
CA PRO A 12 -21.71 -1.18 3.30
C PRO A 12 -20.88 -1.53 2.05
N GLY A 13 -20.28 -0.54 1.39
CA GLY A 13 -19.41 -0.76 0.22
C GLY A 13 -18.18 -1.63 0.50
N LEU A 14 -17.74 -1.69 1.75
CA LEU A 14 -16.64 -2.56 2.20
C LEU A 14 -17.10 -3.98 2.59
N ALA A 15 -18.40 -4.25 2.61
CA ALA A 15 -18.94 -5.52 3.10
C ALA A 15 -18.42 -6.74 2.30
N GLN A 16 -18.26 -6.60 0.98
CA GLN A 16 -17.72 -7.68 0.16
C GLN A 16 -16.24 -7.95 0.49
N ARG A 17 -15.46 -6.90 0.69
CA ARG A 17 -14.03 -6.97 1.08
C ARG A 17 -13.90 -7.62 2.46
N LEU A 18 -14.71 -7.19 3.40
CA LEU A 18 -14.82 -7.80 4.73
C LEU A 18 -15.17 -9.29 4.65
N GLY A 19 -16.19 -9.66 3.86
CA GLY A 19 -16.60 -11.06 3.70
C GLY A 19 -15.50 -11.96 3.14
N LYS A 20 -14.76 -11.49 2.14
CA LYS A 20 -13.62 -12.24 1.57
C LYS A 20 -12.53 -12.49 2.64
N THR A 21 -12.20 -11.47 3.42
CA THR A 21 -11.18 -11.61 4.47
C THR A 21 -11.61 -12.57 5.57
N LEU A 22 -12.85 -12.46 6.05
CA LEU A 22 -13.39 -13.37 7.06
C LEU A 22 -13.36 -14.82 6.58
N ALA A 23 -13.67 -15.06 5.30
CA ALA A 23 -13.61 -16.39 4.70
C ALA A 23 -12.18 -16.97 4.62
N THR A 24 -11.16 -16.11 4.45
CA THR A 24 -9.77 -16.55 4.33
C THR A 24 -8.99 -16.55 5.65
N LEU A 25 -9.47 -15.85 6.67
CA LEU A 25 -8.82 -15.66 7.97
C LEU A 25 -9.77 -15.96 9.16
N PRO A 26 -10.46 -17.11 9.19
CA PRO A 26 -11.49 -17.38 10.20
C PRO A 26 -10.94 -17.56 11.62
N LEU A 27 -9.63 -17.84 11.78
CA LEU A 27 -8.96 -17.95 13.08
C LEU A 27 -8.46 -16.59 13.60
N SER A 28 -8.34 -15.59 12.73
CA SER A 28 -7.84 -14.25 13.06
C SER A 28 -8.96 -13.27 13.31
N TYR A 29 -10.03 -13.35 12.51
CA TYR A 29 -11.11 -12.37 12.49
C TYR A 29 -12.49 -13.02 12.45
N ARG A 30 -13.48 -12.36 13.07
CA ARG A 30 -14.90 -12.70 12.97
C ARG A 30 -15.72 -11.42 12.79
N ALA A 31 -16.89 -11.54 12.16
CA ALA A 31 -17.82 -10.42 12.07
C ALA A 31 -18.24 -9.96 13.46
N GLN A 32 -18.37 -8.65 13.63
CA GLN A 32 -18.94 -8.05 14.83
C GLN A 32 -20.40 -8.47 15.00
N GLU A 33 -20.80 -8.83 16.20
CA GLU A 33 -22.19 -9.03 16.56
C GLU A 33 -22.91 -7.68 16.68
N LYS A 34 -24.20 -7.68 16.33
CA LYS A 34 -25.02 -6.45 16.39
C LYS A 34 -25.05 -5.88 17.82
N GLY A 35 -24.63 -4.62 17.95
CA GLY A 35 -24.61 -3.90 19.24
C GLY A 35 -23.33 -4.07 20.09
N ALA A 36 -22.37 -4.87 19.65
CA ALA A 36 -21.05 -4.94 20.29
C ALA A 36 -20.10 -3.86 19.68
N SER A 37 -18.99 -3.56 20.36
CA SER A 37 -17.91 -2.75 19.78
C SER A 37 -16.96 -3.63 18.98
N ALA A 38 -16.57 -3.22 17.77
CA ALA A 38 -15.54 -3.92 17.01
C ALA A 38 -14.17 -3.66 17.60
N SER A 39 -13.34 -4.69 17.68
CA SER A 39 -11.92 -4.54 18.05
C SER A 39 -11.11 -3.92 16.91
N VAL A 40 -11.52 -4.16 15.67
CA VAL A 40 -10.86 -3.68 14.46
C VAL A 40 -11.89 -3.05 13.52
N MET A 41 -11.56 -1.89 12.94
CA MET A 41 -12.38 -1.21 11.94
C MET A 41 -11.72 -1.28 10.57
N LEU A 42 -12.48 -1.66 9.55
CA LEU A 42 -12.10 -1.53 8.15
C LEU A 42 -12.68 -0.22 7.59
N ILE A 43 -11.81 0.67 7.15
CA ILE A 43 -12.13 2.03 6.67
C ILE A 43 -11.73 2.13 5.20
N ALA A 44 -12.57 2.76 4.37
CA ALA A 44 -12.21 3.10 3.01
C ALA A 44 -11.14 4.20 2.98
N GLY A 45 -10.14 4.07 2.12
CA GLY A 45 -9.02 5.02 2.02
C GLY A 45 -9.32 6.26 1.18
N ASP A 46 -10.58 6.58 0.94
CA ASP A 46 -11.04 7.77 0.20
C ASP A 46 -11.33 8.97 1.12
N GLY A 47 -11.29 10.17 0.57
CA GLY A 47 -11.63 11.40 1.27
C GLY A 47 -10.82 11.62 2.55
N ASP A 48 -11.50 11.90 3.65
CA ASP A 48 -10.91 12.20 4.95
C ASP A 48 -10.69 10.95 5.84
N TRP A 49 -10.24 9.86 5.25
CA TRP A 49 -10.05 8.58 5.92
C TRP A 49 -9.22 8.67 7.22
N ALA A 50 -8.25 9.57 7.30
CA ALA A 50 -7.43 9.74 8.49
C ALA A 50 -8.24 10.26 9.69
N ALA A 51 -9.18 11.19 9.47
CA ALA A 51 -10.08 11.68 10.51
C ALA A 51 -11.09 10.60 10.94
N ARG A 52 -11.61 9.80 9.99
CA ARG A 52 -12.49 8.66 10.29
C ARG A 52 -11.77 7.58 11.10
N ALA A 53 -10.51 7.30 10.77
CA ALA A 53 -9.67 6.37 11.53
C ALA A 53 -9.42 6.86 12.96
N THR A 54 -9.12 8.13 13.14
CA THR A 54 -8.99 8.76 14.46
C THR A 54 -10.28 8.60 15.28
N THR A 55 -11.43 8.88 14.68
CA THR A 55 -12.74 8.70 15.32
C THR A 55 -12.97 7.24 15.75
N ALA A 56 -12.58 6.27 14.93
CA ALA A 56 -12.71 4.86 15.27
C ALA A 56 -11.85 4.47 16.48
N ILE A 57 -10.62 4.99 16.56
CA ILE A 57 -9.72 4.79 17.70
C ILE A 57 -10.30 5.43 18.95
N ASP A 58 -10.85 6.64 18.85
CA ASP A 58 -11.49 7.34 19.97
C ASP A 58 -12.74 6.60 20.49
N ALA A 59 -13.43 5.88 19.59
CA ALA A 59 -14.54 4.98 19.94
C ALA A 59 -14.09 3.62 20.53
N GLY A 60 -12.78 3.40 20.71
CA GLY A 60 -12.22 2.23 21.35
C GLY A 60 -11.77 1.10 20.40
N ALA A 61 -11.66 1.34 19.10
CA ALA A 61 -11.04 0.38 18.19
C ALA A 61 -9.55 0.20 18.54
N ARG A 62 -9.12 -1.05 18.72
CA ARG A 62 -7.71 -1.40 18.96
C ARG A 62 -6.91 -1.47 17.67
N GLY A 63 -7.58 -1.63 16.55
CA GLY A 63 -6.97 -1.67 15.24
C GLY A 63 -7.83 -1.00 14.18
N VAL A 64 -7.18 -0.42 13.19
CA VAL A 64 -7.81 0.16 12.01
C VAL A 64 -7.06 -0.35 10.78
N ILE A 65 -7.79 -0.81 9.77
CA ILE A 65 -7.24 -1.20 8.47
C ILE A 65 -7.79 -0.22 7.44
N ILE A 66 -6.91 0.51 6.77
CA ILE A 66 -7.28 1.46 5.72
C ILE A 66 -7.15 0.75 4.38
N ALA A 67 -8.29 0.62 3.69
CA ALA A 67 -8.37 -0.04 2.40
C ALA A 67 -8.06 0.95 1.26
N ASP A 68 -7.01 0.71 0.49
CA ASP A 68 -6.55 1.55 -0.63
C ASP A 68 -6.42 3.04 -0.23
N PRO A 69 -5.51 3.38 0.72
CA PRO A 69 -5.37 4.75 1.22
C PRO A 69 -4.96 5.70 0.09
N GLY A 70 -5.81 6.69 -0.20
CA GLY A 70 -5.58 7.75 -1.16
C GLY A 70 -5.11 9.06 -0.52
N MET A 71 -5.07 10.11 -1.34
CA MET A 71 -4.70 11.45 -0.90
C MET A 71 -5.67 11.98 0.17
N THR A 72 -5.09 12.51 1.26
CA THR A 72 -5.80 13.24 2.31
C THR A 72 -4.85 14.30 2.90
N GLY A 73 -5.24 15.03 3.95
CA GLY A 73 -4.35 16.01 4.57
C GLY A 73 -3.17 15.35 5.31
N ALA A 74 -1.93 15.76 5.01
CA ALA A 74 -0.75 15.24 5.69
C ALA A 74 -0.81 15.41 7.22
N ASP A 75 -1.27 16.58 7.68
CA ASP A 75 -1.44 16.86 9.12
C ASP A 75 -2.47 15.94 9.79
N ALA A 76 -3.54 15.57 9.07
CA ALA A 76 -4.53 14.62 9.58
C ALA A 76 -3.93 13.21 9.76
N ILE A 77 -3.03 12.80 8.86
CA ILE A 77 -2.32 11.52 8.97
C ILE A 77 -1.35 11.55 10.15
N LEU A 78 -0.63 12.65 10.36
CA LEU A 78 0.26 12.81 11.52
C LEU A 78 -0.52 12.78 12.83
N THR A 79 -1.67 13.45 12.87
CA THR A 79 -2.59 13.41 14.03
C THR A 79 -3.07 11.98 14.31
N LEU A 80 -3.41 11.22 13.26
CA LEU A 80 -3.78 9.81 13.39
C LEU A 80 -2.62 8.97 13.95
N ALA A 81 -1.38 9.18 13.45
CA ALA A 81 -0.20 8.48 13.93
C ALA A 81 0.01 8.71 15.43
N ASP A 82 -0.02 9.98 15.87
CA ASP A 82 0.14 10.35 17.28
C ASP A 82 -1.00 9.75 18.14
N ARG A 83 -2.23 9.80 17.63
CA ARG A 83 -3.39 9.24 18.34
C ARG A 83 -3.32 7.72 18.48
N ALA A 84 -2.90 7.03 17.41
CA ALA A 84 -2.72 5.58 17.44
C ALA A 84 -1.66 5.15 18.47
N GLU A 85 -0.50 5.83 18.50
CA GLU A 85 0.54 5.58 19.49
C GLU A 85 0.05 5.83 20.93
N GLN A 86 -0.64 6.95 21.17
CA GLN A 86 -1.19 7.28 22.50
C GLN A 86 -2.22 6.26 22.99
N ALA A 87 -3.05 5.74 22.07
CA ALA A 87 -4.08 4.76 22.40
C ALA A 87 -3.57 3.31 22.43
N GLY A 88 -2.34 3.05 21.99
CA GLY A 88 -1.83 1.70 21.77
C GLY A 88 -2.56 0.96 20.66
N ALA A 89 -3.10 1.70 19.68
CA ALA A 89 -3.86 1.15 18.57
C ALA A 89 -2.95 0.90 17.35
N VAL A 90 -3.25 -0.16 16.60
CA VAL A 90 -2.54 -0.51 15.37
C VAL A 90 -3.29 0.08 14.18
N VAL A 91 -2.59 0.80 13.29
CA VAL A 91 -3.13 1.25 12.01
C VAL A 91 -2.34 0.59 10.89
N GLU A 92 -3.02 -0.17 10.05
CA GLU A 92 -2.44 -0.86 8.90
C GLU A 92 -2.96 -0.27 7.60
N LEU A 93 -2.06 0.01 6.67
CA LEU A 93 -2.38 0.49 5.33
C LEU A 93 -2.41 -0.69 4.36
N ALA A 94 -3.60 -1.04 3.85
CA ALA A 94 -3.77 -2.06 2.82
C ALA A 94 -3.57 -1.42 1.43
N GLU A 95 -2.33 -1.08 1.13
CA GLU A 95 -1.92 -0.36 -0.08
C GLU A 95 -1.90 -1.29 -1.28
N ARG A 96 -2.61 -0.91 -2.34
CA ARG A 96 -2.86 -1.72 -3.55
C ARG A 96 -1.59 -2.29 -4.20
N TYR A 97 -0.53 -1.51 -4.31
CA TYR A 97 0.72 -1.90 -4.97
C TYR A 97 1.87 -2.02 -3.97
N ALA A 98 2.08 -1.04 -3.11
CA ALA A 98 3.15 -1.07 -2.12
C ALA A 98 3.02 -2.24 -1.12
N GLY A 99 1.78 -2.66 -0.84
CA GLY A 99 1.47 -3.81 0.01
C GLY A 99 1.52 -5.17 -0.70
N ASP A 100 1.92 -5.24 -1.99
CA ASP A 100 1.93 -6.50 -2.76
C ASP A 100 2.83 -7.55 -2.10
N PRO A 101 2.31 -8.75 -1.81
CA PRO A 101 3.07 -9.82 -1.16
C PRO A 101 4.34 -10.24 -1.91
N THR A 102 4.41 -10.04 -3.24
CA THR A 102 5.61 -10.31 -4.05
C THR A 102 6.75 -9.37 -3.67
N LEU A 103 6.46 -8.08 -3.42
CA LEU A 103 7.46 -7.12 -2.95
C LEU A 103 8.01 -7.52 -1.58
N LEU A 104 7.12 -7.86 -0.66
CA LEU A 104 7.50 -8.26 0.70
C LEU A 104 8.33 -9.55 0.69
N ARG A 105 7.91 -10.54 -0.08
CA ARG A 105 8.59 -11.86 -0.15
C ARG A 105 9.97 -11.78 -0.75
N HIS A 106 10.15 -10.95 -1.76
CA HIS A 106 11.41 -10.83 -2.52
C HIS A 106 12.18 -9.55 -2.21
N HIS A 107 11.86 -8.86 -1.12
CA HIS A 107 12.40 -7.53 -0.79
C HIS A 107 13.94 -7.50 -0.80
N ALA A 108 14.61 -8.48 -0.20
CA ALA A 108 16.07 -8.54 -0.17
C ALA A 108 16.69 -8.70 -1.58
N ASP A 109 16.12 -9.61 -2.41
CA ASP A 109 16.55 -9.80 -3.80
C ASP A 109 16.32 -8.53 -4.63
N LEU A 110 15.19 -7.85 -4.42
CA LEU A 110 14.85 -6.60 -5.11
C LEU A 110 15.84 -5.48 -4.77
N ILE A 111 16.10 -5.22 -3.49
CA ILE A 111 17.07 -4.20 -3.06
C ILE A 111 18.45 -4.48 -3.64
N GLN A 112 18.95 -5.71 -3.52
CA GLN A 112 20.25 -6.09 -4.04
C GLN A 112 20.35 -5.87 -5.56
N HIS A 113 19.29 -6.18 -6.29
CA HIS A 113 19.28 -5.99 -7.74
C HIS A 113 19.16 -4.51 -8.12
N LEU A 114 18.31 -3.76 -7.43
CA LEU A 114 18.11 -2.32 -7.63
C LEU A 114 19.38 -1.51 -7.31
N ALA A 115 20.20 -1.93 -6.38
CA ALA A 115 21.45 -1.22 -6.05
C ALA A 115 22.37 -1.00 -7.26
N ALA A 116 22.27 -1.85 -8.28
CA ALA A 116 23.09 -1.78 -9.49
C ALA A 116 22.32 -1.26 -10.73
N THR A 117 21.17 -0.64 -10.55
CA THR A 117 20.42 0.05 -11.62
C THR A 117 20.62 1.56 -11.51
N SER A 118 20.40 2.27 -12.62
CA SER A 118 20.55 3.74 -12.71
C SER A 118 19.24 4.47 -12.97
N THR A 119 18.21 3.74 -13.39
CA THR A 119 16.94 4.33 -13.80
C THR A 119 15.80 3.43 -13.35
N ILE A 120 14.72 4.01 -12.84
CA ILE A 120 13.47 3.35 -12.52
C ILE A 120 12.36 4.03 -13.32
N LEU A 121 11.65 3.23 -14.12
CA LEU A 121 10.49 3.64 -14.88
C LEU A 121 9.26 2.93 -14.32
N MET A 122 8.20 3.68 -14.05
CA MET A 122 6.92 3.13 -13.62
C MET A 122 5.81 3.50 -14.59
N SER A 123 4.92 2.58 -14.86
CA SER A 123 3.67 2.85 -15.57
C SER A 123 2.51 2.21 -14.83
N GLN A 124 1.41 2.95 -14.73
CA GLN A 124 0.20 2.48 -14.04
C GLN A 124 -1.02 2.70 -14.94
N VAL A 125 -1.88 1.70 -14.99
CA VAL A 125 -3.19 1.78 -15.63
C VAL A 125 -4.23 1.32 -14.62
N GLY A 126 -5.34 2.04 -14.52
CA GLY A 126 -6.43 1.64 -13.64
C GLY A 126 -7.33 2.81 -13.22
N ASP A 127 -8.25 2.51 -12.33
CA ASP A 127 -9.10 3.53 -11.74
C ASP A 127 -8.40 4.14 -10.52
N PHE A 128 -8.23 5.44 -10.56
CA PHE A 128 -7.80 6.27 -9.44
C PHE A 128 -8.75 7.46 -9.32
N ALA A 129 -9.01 7.91 -8.09
CA ALA A 129 -9.95 9.00 -7.86
C ALA A 129 -9.43 10.32 -8.42
N THR A 130 -8.12 10.55 -8.27
CA THR A 130 -7.43 11.74 -8.81
C THR A 130 -6.06 11.35 -9.39
N PRO A 131 -5.47 12.14 -10.30
CA PRO A 131 -4.09 11.93 -10.74
C PRO A 131 -3.08 11.94 -9.60
N ALA A 132 -3.33 12.68 -8.52
CA ALA A 132 -2.48 12.70 -7.33
C ALA A 132 -2.50 11.37 -6.57
N ASP A 133 -3.63 10.64 -6.53
CA ASP A 133 -3.69 9.30 -5.94
C ASP A 133 -2.80 8.31 -6.71
N ALA A 134 -2.80 8.39 -8.04
CA ALA A 134 -1.91 7.57 -8.85
C ALA A 134 -0.42 7.92 -8.66
N ALA A 135 -0.10 9.20 -8.48
CA ALA A 135 1.25 9.63 -8.13
C ALA A 135 1.67 9.08 -6.76
N LEU A 136 0.76 9.11 -5.78
CA LEU A 136 0.99 8.54 -4.44
C LEU A 136 1.24 7.04 -4.51
N ASP A 137 0.44 6.28 -5.25
CA ASP A 137 0.66 4.84 -5.48
C ASP A 137 2.08 4.56 -6.00
N MET A 138 2.58 5.35 -6.96
CA MET A 138 3.93 5.20 -7.52
C MET A 138 5.02 5.52 -6.48
N VAL A 139 4.84 6.59 -5.71
CA VAL A 139 5.76 6.99 -4.62
C VAL A 139 5.83 5.88 -3.56
N ARG A 140 4.67 5.42 -3.10
CA ARG A 140 4.58 4.36 -2.09
C ARG A 140 5.22 3.05 -2.57
N THR A 141 5.01 2.69 -3.85
CA THR A 141 5.64 1.51 -4.43
C THR A 141 7.17 1.66 -4.51
N ALA A 142 7.69 2.84 -4.85
CA ALA A 142 9.13 3.09 -4.83
C ALA A 142 9.72 2.92 -3.42
N HIS A 143 9.03 3.42 -2.39
CA HIS A 143 9.45 3.21 -1.00
C HIS A 143 9.39 1.73 -0.58
N ALA A 144 8.38 0.98 -0.99
CA ALA A 144 8.31 -0.47 -0.75
C ALA A 144 9.44 -1.25 -1.43
N LEU A 145 10.03 -0.69 -2.50
CA LEU A 145 11.24 -1.18 -3.14
C LEU A 145 12.54 -0.72 -2.44
N GLY A 146 12.44 -0.06 -1.28
CA GLY A 146 13.58 0.45 -0.53
C GLY A 146 14.29 1.64 -1.20
N GLN A 147 13.58 2.38 -2.06
CA GLN A 147 14.12 3.53 -2.76
C GLN A 147 13.56 4.84 -2.18
N PRO A 148 14.37 5.64 -1.46
CA PRO A 148 13.96 6.97 -1.03
C PRO A 148 13.72 7.84 -2.27
N LEU A 149 12.49 8.32 -2.42
CA LEU A 149 12.06 9.06 -3.60
C LEU A 149 11.97 10.56 -3.30
N THR A 150 12.49 11.36 -4.22
CA THR A 150 12.32 12.81 -4.24
C THR A 150 11.76 13.21 -5.60
N LEU A 151 10.51 13.66 -5.63
CA LEU A 151 9.89 14.19 -6.84
C LEU A 151 10.32 15.64 -7.05
N THR A 152 10.58 16.00 -8.31
CA THR A 152 10.94 17.37 -8.72
C THR A 152 9.91 17.99 -9.64
N HIS A 153 9.11 17.17 -10.32
CA HIS A 153 8.09 17.64 -11.26
C HIS A 153 6.90 16.69 -11.26
N MET A 154 5.72 17.27 -11.37
CA MET A 154 4.48 16.56 -11.63
C MET A 154 3.65 17.32 -12.68
N TRP A 155 3.23 16.62 -13.72
CA TRP A 155 2.31 17.13 -14.74
C TRP A 155 1.03 16.34 -14.68
N GLN A 156 -0.09 17.03 -14.57
CA GLN A 156 -1.40 16.42 -14.44
C GLN A 156 -2.31 16.80 -15.61
N ALA A 157 -3.09 15.85 -16.07
CA ALA A 157 -4.24 16.01 -16.93
C ALA A 157 -5.45 15.32 -16.27
N SER A 158 -6.64 15.48 -16.83
CA SER A 158 -7.88 14.94 -16.23
C SER A 158 -7.83 13.42 -15.95
N HIS A 159 -7.06 12.67 -16.76
CA HIS A 159 -7.01 11.21 -16.72
C HIS A 159 -5.57 10.66 -16.73
N ALA A 160 -4.58 11.51 -16.48
CA ALA A 160 -3.19 11.09 -16.51
C ALA A 160 -2.33 11.95 -15.58
N VAL A 161 -1.24 11.36 -15.10
CA VAL A 161 -0.18 12.06 -14.40
C VAL A 161 1.17 11.52 -14.87
N VAL A 162 2.13 12.43 -14.97
CA VAL A 162 3.54 12.10 -15.14
C VAL A 162 4.30 12.69 -13.96
N VAL A 163 5.12 11.90 -13.32
CA VAL A 163 6.00 12.31 -12.21
C VAL A 163 7.44 12.05 -12.57
N ARG A 164 8.33 12.93 -12.14
CA ARG A 164 9.76 12.84 -12.39
C ARG A 164 10.55 13.24 -11.16
N GLY A 165 11.69 12.59 -10.94
CA GLY A 165 12.54 12.86 -9.79
C GLY A 165 13.73 11.92 -9.69
N THR A 166 14.16 11.65 -8.46
CA THR A 166 15.23 10.69 -8.17
C THR A 166 14.79 9.68 -7.11
N ALA A 167 15.23 8.45 -7.25
CA ALA A 167 15.08 7.37 -6.27
C ALA A 167 16.48 7.02 -5.73
N GLY A 168 16.90 7.71 -4.66
CA GLY A 168 18.29 7.80 -4.25
C GLY A 168 19.10 8.50 -5.35
N GLU A 169 20.14 7.83 -5.85
CA GLU A 169 20.98 8.34 -6.96
C GLU A 169 20.45 7.99 -8.37
N LYS A 170 19.29 7.31 -8.47
CA LYS A 170 18.73 6.84 -9.73
C LYS A 170 17.74 7.85 -10.30
N LEU A 171 17.70 7.95 -11.63
CA LEU A 171 16.61 8.65 -12.30
C LEU A 171 15.29 7.91 -12.05
N PHE A 172 14.25 8.67 -11.75
CA PHE A 172 12.90 8.15 -11.60
C PHE A 172 11.93 8.87 -12.55
N GLU A 173 11.14 8.10 -13.27
CA GLU A 173 10.02 8.61 -14.06
C GLU A 173 8.84 7.66 -13.91
N GLY A 174 7.66 8.23 -13.63
CA GLY A 174 6.41 7.51 -13.51
C GLY A 174 5.31 8.13 -14.35
N MET A 175 4.44 7.30 -14.92
CA MET A 175 3.27 7.72 -15.66
C MET A 175 2.07 6.87 -15.26
N ALA A 176 0.94 7.51 -15.00
CA ALA A 176 -0.32 6.80 -14.81
C ALA A 176 -1.41 7.36 -15.75
N THR A 177 -2.29 6.46 -16.20
CA THR A 177 -3.47 6.80 -16.99
C THR A 177 -4.68 6.06 -16.47
N SER A 178 -5.82 6.75 -16.32
CA SER A 178 -7.08 6.07 -16.06
C SER A 178 -7.57 5.38 -17.32
N GLY A 179 -8.11 4.17 -17.18
CA GLY A 179 -8.63 3.42 -18.31
C GLY A 179 -9.18 2.06 -17.92
N SER A 180 -10.05 1.52 -18.79
CA SER A 180 -10.73 0.23 -18.61
C SER A 180 -9.90 -1.00 -19.03
N GLY A 181 -8.66 -0.83 -19.44
CA GLY A 181 -7.80 -1.88 -20.02
C GLY A 181 -7.15 -2.85 -19.03
N GLY A 182 -7.56 -2.83 -17.77
CA GLY A 182 -6.98 -3.61 -16.69
C GLY A 182 -6.38 -2.71 -15.63
N VAL A 183 -6.24 -3.24 -14.41
CA VAL A 183 -5.66 -2.52 -13.28
C VAL A 183 -4.29 -3.11 -12.97
N GLY A 184 -3.25 -2.31 -13.01
CA GLY A 184 -1.91 -2.78 -12.70
C GLY A 184 -0.85 -1.70 -12.77
N GLN A 185 0.28 -2.00 -12.13
CA GLN A 185 1.46 -1.15 -12.15
C GLN A 185 2.65 -1.97 -12.66
N ARG A 186 3.41 -1.41 -13.58
CA ARG A 186 4.62 -2.01 -14.10
C ARG A 186 5.82 -1.16 -13.71
N ILE A 187 6.89 -1.82 -13.32
CA ILE A 187 8.15 -1.22 -12.93
C ILE A 187 9.25 -1.86 -13.76
N ASP A 188 10.01 -1.03 -14.47
CA ASP A 188 11.22 -1.42 -15.17
C ASP A 188 12.41 -0.69 -14.54
N ALA A 189 13.31 -1.40 -13.88
CA ALA A 189 14.56 -0.81 -13.39
C ALA A 189 15.71 -1.24 -14.30
N LEU A 190 16.46 -0.25 -14.79
CA LEU A 190 17.46 -0.41 -15.84
C LEU A 190 18.84 -0.04 -15.31
N GLY A 191 19.85 -0.86 -15.64
CA GLY A 191 21.24 -0.62 -15.35
C GLY A 191 22.14 -1.25 -16.41
N PHE A 192 23.43 -0.98 -16.35
CA PHE A 192 24.36 -1.58 -17.31
C PHE A 192 24.41 -3.11 -17.13
N GLY A 193 23.95 -3.83 -18.16
CA GLY A 193 23.89 -5.30 -18.16
C GLY A 193 22.93 -5.91 -17.15
N ARG A 194 21.95 -5.16 -16.66
CA ARG A 194 20.93 -5.62 -15.70
C ARG A 194 19.58 -4.98 -15.94
N THR A 195 18.53 -5.76 -15.76
CA THR A 195 17.16 -5.24 -15.74
C THR A 195 16.35 -5.94 -14.66
N LEU A 196 15.45 -5.19 -14.03
CA LEU A 196 14.38 -5.74 -13.21
C LEU A 196 13.06 -5.34 -13.85
N ARG A 197 12.15 -6.28 -13.99
CA ARG A 197 10.78 -6.06 -14.46
C ARG A 197 9.82 -6.63 -13.45
N LEU A 198 8.89 -5.80 -13.01
CA LEU A 198 7.86 -6.18 -12.07
C LEU A 198 6.51 -5.70 -12.61
N ALA A 199 5.56 -6.60 -12.68
CA ALA A 199 4.17 -6.29 -13.02
C ALA A 199 3.29 -6.64 -11.82
N LEU A 200 2.85 -5.62 -11.09
CA LEU A 200 1.97 -5.71 -9.94
C LEU A 200 0.51 -5.71 -10.40
N ARG A 201 -0.30 -6.51 -9.72
CA ARG A 201 -1.74 -6.54 -9.95
C ARG A 201 -2.46 -5.71 -8.90
N GLY A 202 -3.32 -4.80 -9.36
CA GLY A 202 -4.11 -3.93 -8.46
C GLY A 202 -5.57 -4.35 -8.33
N ASP A 203 -5.92 -5.57 -8.75
CA ASP A 203 -7.31 -6.06 -8.81
C ASP A 203 -7.80 -6.70 -7.50
N GLY A 204 -6.97 -6.70 -6.46
CA GLY A 204 -7.29 -7.30 -5.15
C GLY A 204 -7.40 -8.82 -5.17
N SER A 205 -7.06 -9.49 -6.27
CA SER A 205 -7.05 -10.95 -6.36
C SER A 205 -5.78 -11.54 -5.73
N ALA A 206 -5.79 -12.85 -5.50
CA ALA A 206 -4.59 -13.60 -5.12
C ALA A 206 -3.76 -14.05 -6.34
N SER A 207 -4.03 -13.50 -7.52
CA SER A 207 -3.23 -13.76 -8.71
C SER A 207 -1.83 -13.19 -8.54
N PRO A 208 -0.77 -13.98 -8.79
CA PRO A 208 0.59 -13.55 -8.50
C PRO A 208 1.04 -12.43 -9.43
N SER A 209 1.78 -11.49 -8.87
CA SER A 209 2.56 -10.52 -9.63
C SER A 209 3.71 -11.21 -10.36
N ASP A 210 4.15 -10.66 -11.50
CA ASP A 210 5.24 -11.22 -12.30
C ASP A 210 6.53 -10.44 -12.04
N LEU A 211 7.53 -11.10 -11.47
CA LEU A 211 8.83 -10.52 -11.16
C LEU A 211 9.94 -11.25 -11.91
N ARG A 212 10.68 -10.49 -12.72
CA ARG A 212 11.82 -10.97 -13.52
C ARG A 212 13.05 -10.12 -13.28
N ILE A 213 14.18 -10.77 -13.15
CA ILE A 213 15.49 -10.15 -13.09
C ILE A 213 16.37 -10.71 -14.19
N ALA A 214 17.08 -9.85 -14.91
CA ALA A 214 18.03 -10.26 -15.93
C ALA A 214 19.41 -9.64 -15.68
N ASN A 215 20.44 -10.38 -16.02
CA ASN A 215 21.85 -9.96 -15.99
C ASN A 215 22.65 -10.70 -17.07
N ALA A 216 23.97 -10.57 -17.10
CA ALA A 216 24.84 -11.23 -18.07
C ALA A 216 24.72 -12.77 -18.10
N LYS A 217 24.16 -13.40 -17.06
CA LYS A 217 23.92 -14.85 -16.98
C LYS A 217 22.57 -15.29 -17.54
N GLY A 218 21.72 -14.35 -17.92
CA GLY A 218 20.36 -14.60 -18.44
C GLY A 218 19.26 -13.97 -17.61
N GLU A 219 18.00 -14.30 -17.97
CA GLU A 219 16.78 -13.87 -17.26
C GLU A 219 16.29 -14.98 -16.31
N ARG A 220 15.87 -14.57 -15.12
CA ARG A 220 15.26 -15.44 -14.12
C ARG A 220 13.92 -14.85 -13.68
N LYS A 221 12.85 -15.63 -13.75
CA LYS A 221 11.58 -15.34 -13.10
C LYS A 221 11.64 -15.80 -11.64
N LEU A 222 11.24 -14.93 -10.71
CA LEU A 222 11.15 -15.30 -9.30
C LEU A 222 9.85 -16.07 -9.00
N SER A 223 9.87 -16.83 -7.89
CA SER A 223 8.72 -17.65 -7.51
C SER A 223 7.48 -16.80 -7.28
N PRO A 224 6.33 -17.18 -7.87
CA PRO A 224 5.09 -16.46 -7.69
C PRO A 224 4.57 -16.54 -6.25
N VAL A 225 3.92 -15.48 -5.78
CA VAL A 225 3.24 -15.43 -4.48
C VAL A 225 1.75 -15.35 -4.72
N TYR A 226 1.01 -16.37 -4.30
CA TYR A 226 -0.44 -16.49 -4.46
C TYR A 226 -1.15 -15.97 -3.19
N GLU A 227 -1.10 -14.69 -2.97
CA GLU A 227 -1.72 -14.02 -1.82
C GLU A 227 -2.23 -12.64 -2.23
N SER A 228 -3.40 -12.23 -1.72
CA SER A 228 -3.92 -10.90 -1.95
C SER A 228 -3.29 -9.88 -0.99
N VAL A 229 -3.20 -8.64 -1.44
CA VAL A 229 -2.75 -7.49 -0.63
C VAL A 229 -3.57 -7.36 0.65
N ASP A 230 -4.90 -7.49 0.55
CA ASP A 230 -5.79 -7.44 1.71
C ASP A 230 -5.43 -8.48 2.75
N ARG A 231 -5.33 -9.75 2.32
CA ARG A 231 -5.02 -10.84 3.26
C ARG A 231 -3.68 -10.62 3.95
N ALA A 232 -2.66 -10.18 3.20
CA ALA A 232 -1.35 -9.87 3.76
C ALA A 232 -1.40 -8.72 4.78
N ALA A 233 -2.10 -7.63 4.46
CA ALA A 233 -2.27 -6.49 5.37
C ALA A 233 -3.00 -6.90 6.67
N TRP A 234 -4.08 -7.68 6.56
CA TRP A 234 -4.84 -8.11 7.73
C TRP A 234 -4.08 -9.09 8.61
N LEU A 235 -3.21 -9.92 8.04
CA LEU A 235 -2.29 -10.77 8.81
C LEU A 235 -1.25 -9.92 9.56
N ARG A 236 -0.71 -8.85 8.93
CA ARG A 236 0.21 -7.92 9.61
C ARG A 236 -0.49 -7.19 10.75
N ALA A 237 -1.70 -6.66 10.52
CA ALA A 237 -2.49 -6.01 11.55
C ALA A 237 -2.77 -6.94 12.74
N HIS A 238 -3.17 -8.19 12.47
CA HIS A 238 -3.40 -9.19 13.53
C HIS A 238 -2.14 -9.45 14.34
N ALA A 239 -1.01 -9.68 13.67
CA ALA A 239 0.26 -9.94 14.33
C ALA A 239 0.75 -8.75 15.17
N ALA A 240 0.56 -7.51 14.71
CA ALA A 240 0.89 -6.31 15.47
C ALA A 240 -0.01 -6.15 16.72
N LEU A 241 -1.31 -6.42 16.58
CA LEU A 241 -2.26 -6.40 17.70
C LEU A 241 -1.95 -7.48 18.76
N ASP A 242 -1.54 -8.68 18.33
CA ASP A 242 -1.15 -9.76 19.24
C ASP A 242 0.12 -9.41 20.04
N ARG A 243 1.07 -8.70 19.42
CA ARG A 243 2.29 -8.25 20.11
C ARG A 243 2.09 -7.00 20.96
N GLY A 244 1.01 -6.25 20.72
CA GLY A 244 0.79 -4.95 21.37
C GLY A 244 1.83 -3.90 20.96
N GLU A 245 2.27 -3.92 19.72
CA GLU A 245 3.32 -3.07 19.16
C GLU A 245 2.71 -2.09 18.14
N PRO A 246 2.13 -0.95 18.57
CA PRO A 246 1.72 0.09 17.64
C PRO A 246 2.96 0.71 17.01
N ASP A 247 2.93 0.88 15.68
CA ASP A 247 4.02 1.52 14.92
C ASP A 247 3.45 2.66 14.09
N GLY A 248 3.73 3.90 14.49
CA GLY A 248 3.31 5.10 13.76
C GLY A 248 4.21 5.45 12.56
N GLN A 249 5.36 4.79 12.40
CA GLN A 249 6.32 5.13 11.34
C GLN A 249 5.74 4.97 9.92
N PRO A 250 4.96 3.92 9.58
CA PRO A 250 4.33 3.81 8.27
C PRO A 250 3.39 4.97 7.95
N LEU A 251 2.63 5.46 8.94
CA LEU A 251 1.75 6.63 8.78
C LEU A 251 2.55 7.92 8.60
N ARG A 252 3.62 8.12 9.36
CA ARG A 252 4.49 9.30 9.23
C ARG A 252 5.17 9.33 7.87
N GLN A 253 5.63 8.19 7.38
CA GLN A 253 6.18 8.09 6.02
C GLN A 253 5.10 8.39 4.97
N PHE A 254 3.89 7.86 5.13
CA PHE A 254 2.77 8.13 4.24
C PHE A 254 2.41 9.63 4.23
N ALA A 255 2.40 10.29 5.39
CA ALA A 255 2.18 11.74 5.50
C ALA A 255 3.25 12.55 4.76
N ALA A 256 4.52 12.15 4.87
CA ALA A 256 5.61 12.78 4.15
C ALA A 256 5.47 12.65 2.63
N ASP A 257 5.02 11.48 2.15
CA ASP A 257 4.77 11.23 0.73
C ASP A 257 3.61 12.08 0.20
N VAL A 258 2.53 12.18 0.98
CA VAL A 258 1.40 13.08 0.66
C VAL A 258 1.85 14.54 0.61
N ALA A 259 2.61 15.00 1.61
CA ALA A 259 3.12 16.37 1.64
C ALA A 259 4.04 16.67 0.45
N MET A 260 4.89 15.73 0.04
CA MET A 260 5.75 15.87 -1.13
C MET A 260 4.93 16.06 -2.42
N ILE A 261 3.84 15.30 -2.59
CA ILE A 261 2.97 15.41 -3.77
C ILE A 261 2.18 16.73 -3.75
N GLN A 262 1.71 17.16 -2.58
CA GLN A 262 0.97 18.42 -2.42
C GLN A 262 1.83 19.67 -2.68
N ALA A 263 3.15 19.56 -2.57
CA ALA A 263 4.09 20.65 -2.80
C ALA A 263 4.44 20.85 -4.30
N LEU A 264 4.00 19.96 -5.21
CA LEU A 264 4.28 20.01 -6.66
C LEU A 264 3.10 20.51 -7.48
#